data_3468a08dacef91e33487172ba2eb3eb9
#
_entry.id   3468a08dacef91e33487172ba2eb3eb9
#
_cell.length_a   1.000
_cell.length_b   1.000
_cell.length_c   1.000
_cell.angle_alpha   90.00
_cell.angle_beta   90.00
_cell.angle_gamma   90.00
#
_symmetry.space_group_name_H-M   'P 1'
#
loop_
_entity.id
_entity.type
_entity.pdbx_description
1 polymer ?
#
loop_
_entity_poly.entity_id
_entity_poly.type
_entity_poly.pdbx_seq_one_letter_code
_entity_poly.pdbx_strand_id
1 'polypeptide(L)' 'MTEDEMRKRLTALKLEHRDMDAAIDALSAAGPGDQLQIARLKKRKLRLRDQIGMIEDHLIPDIIA' A
#
# COMPACT_ATOMS: atom_id res chain seq x y z
N MET A 1 -7.99 -18.72 -3.17
CA MET A 1 -6.92 -18.01 -3.86
C MET A 1 -5.67 -18.84 -3.86
N THR A 2 -5.07 -19.05 -5.01
CA THR A 2 -3.85 -19.81 -5.08
C THR A 2 -2.66 -18.99 -4.65
N GLU A 3 -1.53 -19.65 -4.42
CA GLU A 3 -0.31 -18.94 -4.05
C GLU A 3 0.14 -17.99 -5.16
N ASP A 4 0.03 -18.43 -6.41
CA ASP A 4 0.39 -17.58 -7.54
C ASP A 4 -0.49 -16.34 -7.61
N GLU A 5 -1.77 -16.49 -7.38
CA GLU A 5 -2.70 -15.37 -7.37
C GLU A 5 -2.39 -14.40 -6.25
N MET A 6 -2.03 -14.94 -5.08
CA MET A 6 -1.65 -14.09 -3.95
C MET A 6 -0.37 -13.30 -4.25
N ARG A 7 0.60 -13.93 -4.90
CA ARG A 7 1.84 -13.23 -5.26
C ARG A 7 1.59 -12.12 -6.28
N LYS A 8 0.72 -12.38 -7.24
CA LYS A 8 0.37 -11.37 -8.23
C LYS A 8 -0.36 -10.20 -7.57
N ARG A 9 -1.27 -10.52 -6.66
CA ARG A 9 -1.99 -9.46 -5.95
C ARG A 9 -1.04 -8.66 -5.07
N LEU A 10 -0.10 -9.31 -4.43
CA LEU A 10 0.89 -8.65 -3.60
C LEU A 10 1.71 -7.65 -4.42
N THR A 11 2.15 -8.06 -5.61
CA THR A 11 2.89 -7.19 -6.50
C THR A 11 2.07 -5.98 -6.89
N ALA A 12 0.80 -6.18 -7.23
CA ALA A 12 -0.09 -5.09 -7.60
C ALA A 12 -0.32 -4.13 -6.43
N LEU A 13 -0.50 -4.67 -5.23
CA LEU A 13 -0.71 -3.85 -4.04
C LEU A 13 0.53 -3.03 -3.69
N LYS A 14 1.70 -3.63 -3.83
CA LYS A 14 2.95 -2.91 -3.57
C LYS A 14 3.15 -1.77 -4.55
N LEU A 15 2.80 -1.99 -5.81
CA LEU A 15 2.88 -0.94 -6.81
C LEU A 15 1.90 0.19 -6.49
N GLU A 16 0.67 -0.16 -6.12
CA GLU A 16 -0.32 0.83 -5.73
C GLU A 16 0.15 1.63 -4.51
N HIS A 17 0.72 0.96 -3.53
CA HIS A 17 1.24 1.61 -2.34
C HIS A 17 2.32 2.63 -2.71
N ARG A 18 3.20 2.24 -3.60
CA ARG A 18 4.26 3.12 -4.07
C ARG A 18 3.68 4.33 -4.81
N ASP A 19 2.68 4.10 -5.65
CA ASP A 19 2.02 5.18 -6.38
C ASP A 19 1.32 6.15 -5.43
N MET A 20 0.73 5.63 -4.35
CA MET A 20 0.11 6.48 -3.34
C MET A 20 1.13 7.36 -2.64
N ASP A 21 2.31 6.81 -2.32
CA ASP A 21 3.37 7.58 -1.72
C ASP A 21 3.79 8.72 -2.63
N ALA A 22 3.97 8.44 -3.91
CA ALA A 22 4.37 9.45 -4.88
C ALA A 22 3.30 10.53 -5.02
N ALA A 23 2.03 10.14 -5.02
CA ALA A 23 0.93 11.09 -5.11
C ALA A 23 0.86 12.00 -3.87
N ILE A 24 1.06 11.42 -2.69
CA ILE A 24 1.07 12.20 -1.45
C ILE A 24 2.21 13.20 -1.45
N ASP A 25 3.39 12.77 -1.86
CA ASP A 25 4.55 13.64 -1.94
C ASP A 25 4.31 14.79 -2.91
N ALA A 26 3.76 14.49 -4.07
CA ALA A 26 3.47 15.52 -5.08
C ALA A 26 2.47 16.54 -4.58
N LEU A 27 1.42 16.09 -3.91
CA LEU A 27 0.41 17.00 -3.36
C LEU A 27 0.97 17.82 -2.20
N SER A 28 1.80 17.23 -1.37
CA SER A 28 2.42 17.93 -0.25
C SER A 28 3.36 19.03 -0.76
N ALA A 29 4.08 18.74 -1.83
CA ALA A 29 5.02 19.71 -2.41
C ALA A 29 4.28 20.86 -3.10
N ALA A 30 3.06 20.63 -3.56
CA ALA A 30 2.30 21.66 -4.26
C ALA A 30 1.73 22.74 -3.34
N GLY A 31 1.76 22.52 -2.04
CA GLY A 31 1.30 23.52 -1.09
C GLY A 31 0.20 23.01 -0.17
N PRO A 32 -0.28 23.84 0.72
CA PRO A 32 -1.24 23.43 1.75
C PRO A 32 -2.68 23.31 1.29
N GLY A 33 -2.96 23.51 0.03
CA GLY A 33 -4.32 23.59 -0.44
C GLY A 33 -5.15 22.32 -0.39
N ASP A 34 -4.49 21.15 -0.45
CA ASP A 34 -5.22 19.90 -0.59
C ASP A 34 -5.11 18.98 0.61
N GLN A 35 -5.21 19.52 1.79
CA GLN A 35 -5.07 18.74 3.02
C GLN A 35 -6.08 17.59 3.13
N LEU A 36 -7.31 17.84 2.69
CA LEU A 36 -8.34 16.82 2.75
C LEU A 36 -8.00 15.64 1.82
N GLN A 37 -7.53 15.95 0.63
CA GLN A 37 -7.16 14.92 -0.33
C GLN A 37 -5.94 14.12 0.15
N ILE A 38 -4.97 14.80 0.72
CA ILE A 38 -3.79 14.16 1.30
C ILE A 38 -4.22 13.20 2.41
N ALA A 39 -5.13 13.63 3.27
CA ALA A 39 -5.61 12.77 4.35
C ALA A 39 -6.31 11.52 3.81
N ARG A 40 -7.09 11.66 2.75
CA ARG A 40 -7.75 10.52 2.12
C ARG A 40 -6.74 9.54 1.52
N LEU A 41 -5.72 10.05 0.87
CA LEU A 41 -4.68 9.23 0.27
C LEU A 41 -3.87 8.51 1.33
N LYS A 42 -3.56 9.18 2.43
CA LYS A 42 -2.85 8.55 3.55
C LYS A 42 -3.65 7.40 4.14
N LYS A 43 -4.95 7.59 4.28
CA LYS A 43 -5.82 6.56 4.80
C LYS A 43 -5.87 5.36 3.86
N ARG A 44 -5.95 5.60 2.56
CA ARG A 44 -5.95 4.54 1.57
C ARG A 44 -4.61 3.81 1.56
N LYS A 45 -3.52 4.53 1.71
CA LYS A 45 -2.20 3.95 1.79
C LYS A 45 -2.08 2.99 2.98
N LEU A 46 -2.65 3.36 4.12
CA LEU A 46 -2.65 2.49 5.30
C LEU A 46 -3.41 1.20 5.04
N ARG A 47 -4.54 1.28 4.35
CA ARG A 47 -5.30 0.08 3.98
C ARG A 47 -4.51 -0.83 3.06
N LEU A 48 -3.81 -0.26 2.11
CA LEU A 48 -2.95 -1.03 1.21
C LEU A 48 -1.84 -1.72 1.99
N ARG A 49 -1.24 -1.01 2.92
CA ARG A 49 -0.20 -1.57 3.76
C ARG A 49 -0.72 -2.76 4.57
N ASP A 50 -1.91 -2.64 5.13
CA ASP A 50 -2.52 -3.71 5.90
C ASP A 50 -2.78 -4.93 5.03
N GLN A 51 -3.29 -4.73 3.82
CA GLN A 51 -3.53 -5.83 2.90
C GLN A 51 -2.23 -6.51 2.48
N ILE A 52 -1.20 -5.74 2.23
CA ILE A 52 0.12 -6.27 1.91
C ILE A 52 0.61 -7.16 3.04
N GLY A 53 0.53 -6.67 4.27
CA GLY A 53 0.95 -7.42 5.44
C GLY A 53 0.21 -8.73 5.60
N MET A 54 -1.10 -8.73 5.39
CA MET A 54 -1.90 -9.93 5.48
C MET A 54 -1.49 -10.98 4.45
N ILE A 55 -1.25 -10.56 3.22
CA ILE A 55 -0.85 -11.47 2.17
C ILE A 55 0.55 -12.01 2.42
N GLU A 56 1.45 -11.14 2.86
CA GLU A 56 2.81 -11.56 3.18
C GLU A 56 2.83 -12.60 4.30
N ASP A 57 1.98 -12.43 5.30
CA ASP A 57 1.88 -13.39 6.39
C ASP A 57 1.41 -14.75 5.90
N HIS A 58 0.57 -14.77 4.87
CA HIS A 58 0.12 -16.02 4.30
C HIS A 58 1.21 -16.69 3.46
N LEU A 59 1.97 -15.89 2.72
CA LEU A 59 2.96 -16.43 1.81
C LEU A 59 4.26 -16.82 2.51
N ILE A 60 4.57 -16.16 3.61
CA ILE A 60 5.80 -16.43 4.29
C ILE A 60 5.48 -16.73 5.71
N PRO A 61 5.02 -17.86 5.99
CA PRO A 61 4.61 -18.28 7.27
C PRO A 61 5.78 -18.36 8.17
N ASP A 62 5.80 -17.68 9.03
CA ASP A 62 6.66 -17.95 10.01
C ASP A 62 7.95 -18.19 9.97
N ILE A 63 8.55 -17.78 9.59
CA ILE A 63 9.80 -18.04 9.50
C ILE A 63 10.50 -17.80 10.67
N ILE A 64 10.43 -17.36 11.34
CA ILE A 64 11.19 -17.08 12.31
C ILE A 64 11.71 -17.45 13.08
N ALA A 65 11.90 -17.60 13.22
CA ALA A 65 12.47 -17.85 13.82
C ALA A 65 12.83 -17.45 14.79
#